data_ecd8849f66dbcd5575cbec97fb2d211a
#
_entry.id   ecd8849f66dbcd5575cbec97fb2d211a
#
_cell.length_a   1.000
_cell.length_b   1.000
_cell.length_c   1.000
_cell.angle_alpha   90.00
_cell.angle_beta   90.00
_cell.angle_gamma   90.00
#
_symmetry.space_group_name_H-M   'P 1'
#
loop_
_entity.id
_entity.type
_entity.pdbx_description
1 polymer ?
#
loop_
_entity_poly.entity_id
_entity_poly.type
_entity_poly.pdbx_seq_one_letter_code
_entity_poly.pdbx_strand_id
1 'polypeptide(L)'
;LRLVGSEMCIRDSFGVSGPMILSASASIKQSLIKQPLDMYIDLKPALTQEALDKRILREFEEAKNKQFKNSINKLLPAKMIPVIIELSGIDPDKKVNEISKEERNRLLMLFKELPVTLNGPRGYNEAIITKGGIKVKEINPSTMESKLVNGLYFAGEVLDLDAYTGGFNLQIAWSTGYLAGTSAAV
;
A
#
# COMPACT_ATOMS: atom_id res chain seq x y z
N LEU A 1 1.18 5.77 -7.96
CA LEU A 1 0.29 4.66 -7.60
C LEU A 1 -0.88 5.19 -6.79
N ARG A 2 -2.11 4.98 -7.26
CA ARG A 2 -3.31 5.39 -6.52
C ARG A 2 -3.88 4.18 -5.79
N LEU A 3 -3.85 4.19 -4.46
CA LEU A 3 -4.42 3.13 -3.64
C LEU A 3 -5.79 3.56 -3.13
N VAL A 4 -6.78 2.71 -3.31
CA VAL A 4 -8.17 2.92 -2.87
C VAL A 4 -8.44 1.98 -1.69
N GLY A 5 -8.86 2.58 -0.59
CA GLY A 5 -9.12 2.04 0.72
C GLY A 5 -9.25 0.53 0.89
N SER A 6 -8.37 -0.02 1.69
CA SER A 6 -8.58 -1.26 2.43
C SER A 6 -8.05 -1.06 3.84
N GLU A 7 -8.61 -1.79 4.78
CA GLU A 7 -8.25 -1.73 6.19
C GLU A 7 -6.73 -1.84 6.36
N MET A 8 -6.12 -0.73 6.76
CA MET A 8 -4.72 -0.71 7.10
C MET A 8 -4.57 -1.36 8.46
N CYS A 9 -3.99 -2.55 8.48
CA CYS A 9 -3.46 -3.11 9.72
C CYS A 9 -2.22 -2.30 10.10
N ILE A 10 -2.43 -1.12 10.71
CA ILE A 10 -1.37 -0.22 11.16
C ILE A 10 -0.86 -0.76 12.50
N ARG A 11 0.06 -1.70 12.45
CA ARG A 11 0.91 -2.01 13.61
C ARG A 11 2.25 -1.28 13.57
N ASP A 12 2.54 -0.56 12.47
CA ASP A 12 3.83 0.07 12.24
C ASP A 12 3.73 1.58 12.07
N SER A 13 4.44 2.28 12.94
CA SER A 13 4.50 3.74 12.97
C SER A 13 5.38 4.36 11.87
N PHE A 14 5.96 3.55 10.96
CA PHE A 14 7.05 4.00 10.07
C PHE A 14 6.83 3.70 8.58
N GLY A 15 5.64 3.30 8.16
CA GLY A 15 5.43 2.97 6.75
C GLY A 15 4.02 2.60 6.40
N VAL A 16 3.86 2.12 5.17
CA VAL A 16 2.59 1.61 4.64
C VAL A 16 2.67 0.10 4.48
N SER A 17 1.58 -0.60 4.79
CA SER A 17 1.49 -2.04 4.76
C SER A 17 0.08 -2.49 4.34
N GLY A 18 -0.15 -3.78 4.34
CA GLY A 18 -1.44 -4.38 4.02
C GLY A 18 -1.48 -5.06 2.65
N PRO A 19 -2.52 -5.85 2.34
CA PRO A 19 -2.57 -6.71 1.15
C PRO A 19 -2.35 -5.96 -0.17
N MET A 20 -2.87 -4.74 -0.29
CA MET A 20 -2.68 -3.92 -1.49
C MET A 20 -1.23 -3.46 -1.65
N ILE A 21 -0.57 -3.05 -0.57
CA ILE A 21 0.84 -2.63 -0.59
C ILE A 21 1.74 -3.81 -0.90
N LEU A 22 1.48 -4.98 -0.32
CA LEU A 22 2.21 -6.20 -0.60
C LEU A 22 2.08 -6.62 -2.07
N SER A 23 0.86 -6.58 -2.62
CA SER A 23 0.62 -6.85 -4.04
C SER A 23 1.29 -5.82 -4.96
N ALA A 24 1.25 -4.54 -4.58
CA ALA A 24 1.93 -3.49 -5.31
C ALA A 24 3.45 -3.66 -5.27
N SER A 25 4.03 -4.04 -4.12
CA SER A 25 5.47 -4.25 -3.96
C SER A 25 6.00 -5.37 -4.87
N ALA A 26 5.22 -6.43 -5.09
CA ALA A 26 5.58 -7.50 -6.01
C ALA A 26 5.71 -7.02 -7.48
N SER A 27 4.97 -5.97 -7.84
CA SER A 27 5.00 -5.38 -9.19
C SER A 27 6.09 -4.31 -9.39
N ILE A 28 6.72 -3.83 -8.32
CA ILE A 28 7.77 -2.81 -8.40
C ILE A 28 9.08 -3.47 -8.84
N LYS A 29 9.64 -2.99 -9.96
CA LYS A 29 10.94 -3.46 -10.45
C LYS A 29 12.04 -3.10 -9.45
N GLN A 30 12.97 -4.01 -9.23
CA GLN A 30 14.08 -3.84 -8.27
C GLN A 30 14.95 -2.60 -8.57
N SER A 31 15.02 -2.16 -9.83
CA SER A 31 15.69 -0.92 -10.22
C SER A 31 15.03 0.34 -9.68
N LEU A 32 13.71 0.32 -9.45
CA LEU A 32 12.96 1.44 -8.89
C LEU A 32 13.01 1.51 -7.36
N ILE A 33 13.35 0.39 -6.70
CA ILE A 33 13.48 0.33 -5.23
C ILE A 33 14.65 1.22 -4.72
N LYS A 34 15.58 1.54 -5.61
CA LYS A 34 16.75 2.40 -5.28
C LYS A 34 16.46 3.90 -5.35
N GLN A 35 15.26 4.29 -5.76
CA GLN A 35 14.84 5.69 -5.87
C GLN A 35 13.55 5.89 -5.09
N PRO A 36 13.37 7.04 -4.43
CA PRO A 36 12.10 7.38 -3.79
C PRO A 36 10.95 7.31 -4.80
N LEU A 37 9.82 6.74 -4.36
CA LEU A 37 8.61 6.62 -5.16
C LEU A 37 7.51 7.46 -4.53
N ASP A 38 6.88 8.32 -5.33
CA ASP A 38 5.72 9.05 -4.86
C ASP A 38 4.46 8.17 -4.94
N MET A 39 3.74 8.14 -3.85
CA MET A 39 2.47 7.46 -3.69
C MET A 39 1.42 8.46 -3.23
N TYR A 40 0.21 8.35 -3.77
CA TYR A 40 -0.92 9.19 -3.36
C TYR A 40 -2.01 8.32 -2.77
N ILE A 41 -2.51 8.73 -1.60
CA ILE A 41 -3.58 8.02 -0.88
C ILE A 41 -4.87 8.82 -0.98
N ASP A 42 -5.92 8.20 -1.51
CA ASP A 42 -7.27 8.74 -1.47
C ASP A 42 -7.92 8.39 -0.12
N LEU A 43 -8.06 9.38 0.77
CA LEU A 43 -8.66 9.21 2.09
C LEU A 43 -10.20 9.08 2.04
N LYS A 44 -10.83 9.43 0.92
CA LYS A 44 -12.29 9.42 0.73
C LYS A 44 -12.67 8.79 -0.61
N PRO A 45 -12.30 7.51 -0.86
CA PRO A 45 -12.47 6.89 -2.17
C PRO A 45 -13.93 6.74 -2.61
N ALA A 46 -14.85 6.67 -1.65
CA ALA A 46 -16.29 6.56 -1.95
C ALA A 46 -16.95 7.88 -2.39
N LEU A 47 -16.24 9.01 -2.30
CA LEU A 47 -16.77 10.32 -2.66
C LEU A 47 -16.05 10.86 -3.90
N THR A 48 -16.81 11.41 -4.85
CA THR A 48 -16.24 12.24 -5.92
C THR A 48 -15.71 13.55 -5.35
N GLN A 49 -14.90 14.29 -6.12
CA GLN A 49 -14.38 15.58 -5.67
C GLN A 49 -15.51 16.55 -5.34
N GLU A 50 -16.55 16.59 -6.18
CA GLU A 50 -17.71 17.48 -6.00
C GLU A 50 -18.53 17.11 -4.75
N ALA A 51 -18.72 15.81 -4.51
CA ALA A 51 -19.42 15.31 -3.33
C ALA A 51 -18.63 15.59 -2.05
N LEU A 52 -17.31 15.47 -2.11
CA LEU A 52 -16.42 15.79 -0.98
C LEU A 52 -16.38 17.29 -0.71
N ASP A 53 -16.32 18.15 -1.73
CA ASP A 53 -16.35 19.61 -1.55
C ASP A 53 -17.66 20.05 -0.89
N LYS A 54 -18.81 19.53 -1.34
CA LYS A 54 -20.11 19.78 -0.71
C LYS A 54 -20.12 19.33 0.75
N ARG A 55 -19.50 18.21 1.07
CA ARG A 55 -19.39 17.73 2.45
C ARG A 55 -18.51 18.62 3.30
N ILE A 56 -17.35 19.06 2.79
CA ILE A 56 -16.47 20.01 3.49
C ILE A 56 -17.21 21.31 3.76
N LEU A 57 -17.92 21.87 2.78
CA LEU A 57 -18.71 23.09 2.94
C LEU A 57 -19.78 22.96 4.02
N ARG A 58 -20.49 21.83 4.07
CA ARG A 58 -21.49 21.58 5.10
C ARG A 58 -20.85 21.52 6.51
N GLU A 59 -19.75 20.81 6.68
CA GLU A 59 -19.04 20.73 7.96
C GLU A 59 -18.48 22.10 8.37
N PHE A 60 -18.04 22.90 7.41
CA PHE A 60 -17.56 24.26 7.64
C PHE A 60 -18.69 25.22 8.04
N GLU A 61 -19.88 25.10 7.44
CA GLU A 61 -21.03 25.92 7.85
C GLU A 61 -21.48 25.58 9.29
N GLU A 62 -21.48 24.29 9.66
CA GLU A 62 -21.76 23.88 11.04
C GLU A 62 -20.70 24.34 12.06
N ALA A 63 -19.50 24.59 11.59
CA ALA A 63 -18.35 24.95 12.43
C ALA A 63 -17.83 26.38 12.19
N LYS A 64 -18.57 27.26 11.50
CA LYS A 64 -18.06 28.53 10.98
C LYS A 64 -17.38 29.46 11.98
N ASN A 65 -17.78 29.40 13.25
CA ASN A 65 -17.19 30.20 14.32
C ASN A 65 -16.07 29.48 15.08
N LYS A 66 -15.79 28.21 14.75
CA LYS A 66 -14.70 27.44 15.37
C LYS A 66 -13.38 27.69 14.64
N GLN A 67 -12.29 27.39 15.32
CA GLN A 67 -10.97 27.35 14.71
C GLN A 67 -10.86 26.13 13.77
N PHE A 68 -10.09 26.25 12.72
CA PHE A 68 -9.92 25.20 11.69
C PHE A 68 -9.53 23.85 12.31
N LYS A 69 -8.58 23.82 13.24
CA LYS A 69 -8.15 22.61 13.94
C LYS A 69 -9.28 21.82 14.61
N ASN A 70 -10.38 22.48 14.96
CA ASN A 70 -11.54 21.88 15.63
C ASN A 70 -12.72 21.60 14.69
N SER A 71 -12.58 21.87 13.39
CA SER A 71 -13.67 21.81 12.42
C SER A 71 -13.69 20.53 11.58
N ILE A 72 -12.54 19.84 11.46
CA ILE A 72 -12.39 18.68 10.57
C ILE A 72 -12.49 17.32 11.28
N ASN A 73 -12.89 17.31 12.54
CA ASN A 73 -13.00 16.10 13.37
C ASN A 73 -13.98 15.05 12.82
N LYS A 74 -15.04 15.49 12.14
CA LYS A 74 -16.01 14.61 11.49
C LYS A 74 -15.54 14.06 10.13
N LEU A 75 -14.49 14.67 9.57
CA LEU A 75 -13.95 14.30 8.27
C LEU A 75 -12.79 13.30 8.37
N LEU A 76 -12.04 13.31 9.48
CA LEU A 76 -10.80 12.55 9.64
C LEU A 76 -10.70 11.88 11.01
N PRO A 77 -9.99 10.76 11.11
CA PRO A 77 -9.56 10.22 12.40
C PRO A 77 -8.68 11.23 13.15
N ALA A 78 -8.81 11.28 14.48
CA ALA A 78 -8.12 12.27 15.31
C ALA A 78 -6.59 12.33 15.08
N LYS A 79 -5.94 11.19 14.87
CA LYS A 79 -4.49 11.12 14.61
C LYS A 79 -4.07 11.73 13.25
N MET A 80 -4.98 11.83 12.29
CA MET A 80 -4.71 12.42 10.97
C MET A 80 -4.85 13.94 10.96
N ILE A 81 -5.59 14.50 11.91
CA ILE A 81 -5.90 15.93 11.94
C ILE A 81 -4.65 16.80 11.96
N PRO A 82 -3.67 16.59 12.87
CA PRO A 82 -2.44 17.41 12.89
C PRO A 82 -1.68 17.36 11.57
N VAL A 83 -1.58 16.18 10.98
CA VAL A 83 -0.86 15.98 9.70
C VAL A 83 -1.53 16.75 8.55
N ILE A 84 -2.86 16.65 8.48
CA ILE A 84 -3.62 17.37 7.41
C ILE A 84 -3.58 18.89 7.63
N ILE A 85 -3.61 19.38 8.87
CA ILE A 85 -3.46 20.80 9.16
C ILE A 85 -2.10 21.30 8.66
N GLU A 86 -1.02 20.61 9.01
CA GLU A 86 0.33 20.95 8.58
C GLU A 86 0.45 20.96 7.06
N LEU A 87 0.03 19.89 6.38
CA LEU A 87 0.14 19.77 4.93
C LEU A 87 -0.77 20.74 4.17
N SER A 88 -1.90 21.16 4.76
CA SER A 88 -2.81 22.11 4.11
C SER A 88 -2.24 23.54 4.05
N GLY A 89 -1.31 23.85 4.95
CA GLY A 89 -0.80 25.22 5.12
C GLY A 89 -1.85 26.23 5.59
N ILE A 90 -2.97 25.74 6.15
CA ILE A 90 -4.01 26.58 6.74
C ILE A 90 -3.67 26.80 8.22
N ASP A 91 -3.69 28.06 8.67
CA ASP A 91 -3.48 28.37 10.07
C ASP A 91 -4.49 27.61 10.95
N PRO A 92 -4.02 26.76 11.90
CA PRO A 92 -4.89 25.99 12.77
C PRO A 92 -5.86 26.84 13.63
N ASP A 93 -5.48 28.06 13.94
CA ASP A 93 -6.27 28.98 14.77
C ASP A 93 -7.20 29.90 13.94
N LYS A 94 -7.07 29.88 12.63
CA LYS A 94 -7.94 30.61 11.70
C LYS A 94 -9.39 30.14 11.85
N LYS A 95 -10.32 31.10 11.90
CA LYS A 95 -11.75 30.77 11.91
C LYS A 95 -12.19 30.16 10.59
N VAL A 96 -13.10 29.20 10.65
CA VAL A 96 -13.56 28.47 9.46
C VAL A 96 -14.22 29.38 8.43
N ASN A 97 -14.94 30.41 8.87
CA ASN A 97 -15.56 31.41 7.98
C ASN A 97 -14.56 32.34 7.26
N GLU A 98 -13.29 32.32 7.66
CA GLU A 98 -12.20 33.07 7.03
C GLU A 98 -11.39 32.21 6.04
N ILE A 99 -11.68 30.90 5.94
CA ILE A 99 -10.99 29.99 5.02
C ILE A 99 -11.39 30.33 3.58
N SER A 100 -10.40 30.63 2.75
CA SER A 100 -10.62 30.98 1.35
C SER A 100 -11.01 29.73 0.51
N LYS A 101 -11.53 29.98 -0.68
CA LYS A 101 -11.84 28.92 -1.64
C LYS A 101 -10.58 28.15 -2.05
N GLU A 102 -9.47 28.83 -2.19
CA GLU A 102 -8.16 28.24 -2.55
C GLU A 102 -7.65 27.34 -1.43
N GLU A 103 -7.76 27.76 -0.18
CA GLU A 103 -7.40 26.95 0.99
C GLU A 103 -8.27 25.69 1.09
N ARG A 104 -9.58 25.84 0.87
CA ARG A 104 -10.50 24.70 0.85
C ARG A 104 -10.20 23.76 -0.30
N ASN A 105 -9.85 24.24 -1.47
CA ASN A 105 -9.45 23.40 -2.60
C ASN A 105 -8.16 22.64 -2.31
N ARG A 106 -7.16 23.25 -1.66
CA ARG A 106 -5.96 22.54 -1.21
C ARG A 106 -6.31 21.42 -0.24
N LEU A 107 -7.19 21.68 0.72
CA LEU A 107 -7.67 20.66 1.66
C LEU A 107 -8.39 19.51 0.95
N LEU A 108 -9.26 19.84 -0.02
CA LEU A 108 -9.94 18.87 -0.87
C LEU A 108 -8.95 17.96 -1.61
N MET A 109 -7.93 18.56 -2.22
CA MET A 109 -6.90 17.82 -2.95
C MET A 109 -6.08 16.92 -2.01
N LEU A 110 -5.74 17.37 -0.81
CA LEU A 110 -5.07 16.54 0.19
C LEU A 110 -5.92 15.33 0.60
N PHE A 111 -7.22 15.46 0.66
CA PHE A 111 -8.09 14.32 0.98
C PHE A 111 -8.17 13.30 -0.16
N LYS A 112 -8.01 13.74 -1.40
CA LYS A 112 -8.05 12.89 -2.60
C LYS A 112 -6.69 12.33 -2.98
N GLU A 113 -5.62 13.05 -2.67
CA GLU A 113 -4.27 12.77 -3.12
C GLU A 113 -3.25 13.09 -2.01
N LEU A 114 -3.42 12.44 -0.83
CA LEU A 114 -2.44 12.60 0.25
C LEU A 114 -1.07 12.08 -0.22
N PRO A 115 -0.05 12.96 -0.34
CA PRO A 115 1.25 12.55 -0.82
C PRO A 115 2.02 11.77 0.26
N VAL A 116 2.65 10.67 -0.14
CA VAL A 116 3.56 9.86 0.68
C VAL A 116 4.75 9.47 -0.17
N THR A 117 5.96 9.70 0.33
CA THR A 117 7.19 9.27 -0.35
C THR A 117 7.67 7.95 0.23
N LEU A 118 7.79 6.93 -0.62
CA LEU A 118 8.29 5.61 -0.27
C LEU A 118 9.80 5.56 -0.54
N ASN A 119 10.61 5.39 0.50
CA ASN A 119 12.06 5.37 0.40
C ASN A 119 12.65 3.96 0.16
N GLY A 120 11.82 2.93 0.17
CA GLY A 120 12.22 1.56 -0.09
C GLY A 120 11.44 0.54 0.74
N PRO A 121 11.67 -0.76 0.51
CA PRO A 121 11.09 -1.84 1.30
C PRO A 121 11.78 -1.92 2.67
N ARG A 122 11.06 -2.45 3.65
CA ARG A 122 11.64 -2.87 4.93
C ARG A 122 12.48 -4.15 4.71
N GLY A 123 13.49 -4.35 5.54
CA GLY A 123 14.44 -5.45 5.37
C GLY A 123 13.80 -6.85 5.44
N TYR A 124 14.58 -7.88 5.17
CA TYR A 124 14.15 -9.28 5.11
C TYR A 124 13.45 -9.79 6.38
N ASN A 125 13.75 -9.22 7.55
CA ASN A 125 13.12 -9.61 8.82
C ASN A 125 11.61 -9.32 8.87
N GLU A 126 11.10 -8.48 7.99
CA GLU A 126 9.69 -8.10 7.90
C GLU A 126 9.04 -8.52 6.58
N ALA A 127 9.80 -9.16 5.71
CA ALA A 127 9.30 -9.67 4.44
C ALA A 127 8.31 -10.80 4.69
N ILE A 128 7.11 -10.71 4.12
CA ILE A 128 6.11 -11.80 4.13
C ILE A 128 6.49 -12.82 3.07
N ILE A 129 7.06 -12.37 1.95
CA ILE A 129 7.60 -13.20 0.87
C ILE A 129 8.82 -12.51 0.29
N THR A 130 9.77 -13.30 -0.19
CA THR A 130 10.97 -12.82 -0.87
C THR A 130 10.83 -13.04 -2.38
N LYS A 131 11.49 -12.18 -3.16
CA LYS A 131 11.55 -12.29 -4.62
C LYS A 131 12.96 -12.69 -5.04
N GLY A 132 13.06 -13.59 -6.01
CA GLY A 132 14.30 -14.17 -6.48
C GLY A 132 14.44 -15.63 -6.05
N GLY A 133 15.43 -16.32 -6.56
CA GLY A 133 15.64 -17.73 -6.31
C GLY A 133 16.12 -18.47 -7.55
N ILE A 134 15.80 -19.75 -7.62
CA ILE A 134 16.15 -20.60 -8.74
C ILE A 134 15.24 -20.30 -9.92
N LYS A 135 15.83 -20.01 -11.06
CA LYS A 135 15.09 -19.64 -12.27
C LYS A 135 14.16 -20.77 -12.71
N VAL A 136 12.87 -20.48 -12.79
CA VAL A 136 11.83 -21.44 -13.19
C VAL A 136 12.15 -22.14 -14.54
N LYS A 137 12.81 -21.42 -15.46
CA LYS A 137 13.20 -21.95 -16.77
C LYS A 137 14.21 -23.10 -16.69
N GLU A 138 14.95 -23.19 -15.59
CA GLU A 138 15.95 -24.24 -15.30
C GLU A 138 15.33 -25.48 -14.63
N ILE A 139 14.03 -25.46 -14.36
CA ILE A 139 13.28 -26.53 -13.72
C ILE A 139 12.31 -27.18 -14.71
N ASN A 140 12.18 -28.50 -14.66
CA ASN A 140 11.16 -29.25 -15.37
C ASN A 140 9.81 -29.07 -14.66
N PRO A 141 8.79 -28.44 -15.29
CA PRO A 141 7.52 -28.17 -14.64
C PRO A 141 6.68 -29.42 -14.35
N SER A 142 7.01 -30.55 -14.97
CA SER A 142 6.27 -31.81 -14.76
C SER A 142 6.83 -32.69 -13.64
N THR A 143 8.08 -32.44 -13.21
CA THR A 143 8.74 -33.23 -12.17
C THR A 143 9.36 -32.41 -11.07
N MET A 144 9.50 -31.11 -11.28
CA MET A 144 10.26 -30.18 -10.43
C MET A 144 11.76 -30.48 -10.35
N GLU A 145 12.28 -31.32 -11.23
CA GLU A 145 13.69 -31.65 -11.34
C GLU A 145 14.47 -30.54 -12.05
N SER A 146 15.69 -30.30 -11.63
CA SER A 146 16.63 -29.42 -12.32
C SER A 146 16.94 -29.95 -13.74
N LYS A 147 16.90 -29.07 -14.74
CA LYS A 147 17.39 -29.41 -16.09
C LYS A 147 18.90 -29.39 -16.21
N LEU A 148 19.61 -28.92 -15.18
CA LEU A 148 21.07 -28.77 -15.18
C LEU A 148 21.75 -29.90 -14.38
N VAL A 149 21.08 -30.44 -13.37
CA VAL A 149 21.61 -31.45 -12.47
C VAL A 149 20.57 -32.55 -12.26
N ASN A 150 20.85 -33.74 -12.72
CA ASN A 150 19.97 -34.92 -12.58
C ASN A 150 19.83 -35.32 -11.10
N GLY A 151 18.63 -35.69 -10.71
CA GLY A 151 18.31 -36.12 -9.35
C GLY A 151 18.18 -34.98 -8.33
N LEU A 152 18.26 -33.69 -8.77
CA LEU A 152 18.11 -32.53 -7.92
C LEU A 152 16.74 -31.88 -8.15
N TYR A 153 15.93 -31.85 -7.11
CA TYR A 153 14.56 -31.29 -7.17
C TYR A 153 14.44 -30.01 -6.35
N PHE A 154 13.58 -29.12 -6.78
CA PHE A 154 13.32 -27.86 -6.10
C PHE A 154 11.81 -27.61 -5.93
N ALA A 155 11.41 -27.07 -4.77
CA ALA A 155 10.01 -26.80 -4.48
C ALA A 155 9.85 -25.61 -3.54
N GLY A 156 8.69 -24.98 -3.56
CA GLY A 156 8.34 -23.87 -2.68
C GLY A 156 9.05 -22.57 -3.00
N GLU A 157 9.28 -21.76 -1.99
CA GLU A 157 9.77 -20.37 -2.12
C GLU A 157 11.24 -20.26 -2.58
N VAL A 158 11.97 -21.36 -2.67
CA VAL A 158 13.31 -21.38 -3.27
C VAL A 158 13.27 -21.11 -4.79
N LEU A 159 12.12 -21.35 -5.42
CA LEU A 159 11.88 -21.03 -6.81
C LEU A 159 11.67 -19.52 -6.99
N ASP A 160 12.17 -18.95 -8.08
CA ASP A 160 11.91 -17.55 -8.44
C ASP A 160 10.45 -17.37 -8.92
N LEU A 161 9.53 -17.54 -7.95
CA LEU A 161 8.08 -17.41 -8.10
C LEU A 161 7.54 -16.58 -6.94
N ASP A 162 6.88 -15.49 -7.27
CA ASP A 162 6.16 -14.66 -6.34
C ASP A 162 4.73 -14.39 -6.86
N ALA A 163 3.74 -14.83 -6.11
CA ALA A 163 2.34 -14.57 -6.40
C ALA A 163 1.77 -13.50 -5.48
N TYR A 164 0.62 -12.97 -5.86
CA TYR A 164 -0.11 -12.01 -5.03
C TYR A 164 -0.52 -12.61 -3.68
N THR A 165 -0.77 -11.73 -2.71
CA THR A 165 -1.34 -12.13 -1.42
C THR A 165 -2.71 -12.80 -1.59
N GLY A 166 -3.06 -13.73 -0.68
CA GLY A 166 -4.32 -14.49 -0.75
C GLY A 166 -4.15 -16.00 -0.75
N GLY A 167 -3.00 -16.50 -0.28
CA GLY A 167 -2.73 -17.93 -0.17
C GLY A 167 -2.10 -18.57 -1.40
N PHE A 168 -1.95 -17.84 -2.50
CA PHE A 168 -1.38 -18.37 -3.75
C PHE A 168 0.04 -18.88 -3.59
N ASN A 169 0.89 -18.21 -2.81
CA ASN A 169 2.27 -18.65 -2.56
C ASN A 169 2.32 -19.97 -1.79
N LEU A 170 1.45 -20.16 -0.80
CA LEU A 170 1.29 -21.42 -0.09
C LEU A 170 0.82 -22.53 -1.04
N GLN A 171 -0.14 -22.25 -1.92
CA GLN A 171 -0.62 -23.20 -2.91
C GLN A 171 0.50 -23.62 -3.87
N ILE A 172 1.32 -22.69 -4.33
CA ILE A 172 2.51 -22.98 -5.15
C ILE A 172 3.48 -23.88 -4.37
N ALA A 173 3.77 -23.54 -3.11
CA ALA A 173 4.68 -24.32 -2.28
C ALA A 173 4.20 -25.78 -2.08
N TRP A 174 2.92 -25.95 -1.78
CA TRP A 174 2.34 -27.29 -1.61
C TRP A 174 2.31 -28.09 -2.90
N SER A 175 1.89 -27.48 -4.01
CA SER A 175 1.79 -28.15 -5.30
C SER A 175 3.17 -28.57 -5.82
N THR A 176 4.16 -27.69 -5.73
CA THR A 176 5.52 -27.98 -6.15
C THR A 176 6.21 -28.99 -5.22
N GLY A 177 5.96 -28.91 -3.90
CA GLY A 177 6.45 -29.84 -2.92
C GLY A 177 5.92 -31.26 -3.14
N TYR A 178 4.61 -31.39 -3.37
CA TYR A 178 4.00 -32.67 -3.71
C TYR A 178 4.58 -33.25 -4.99
N LEU A 179 4.68 -32.47 -6.05
CA LEU A 179 5.19 -32.91 -7.34
C LEU A 179 6.67 -33.31 -7.27
N ALA A 180 7.51 -32.52 -6.61
CA ALA A 180 8.92 -32.84 -6.40
C ALA A 180 9.09 -34.14 -5.59
N GLY A 181 8.34 -34.28 -4.50
CA GLY A 181 8.39 -35.48 -3.64
C GLY A 181 7.96 -36.75 -4.36
N THR A 182 6.86 -36.70 -5.13
CA THR A 182 6.40 -37.87 -5.90
C THR A 182 7.35 -38.23 -7.04
N SER A 183 7.98 -37.24 -7.68
CA SER A 183 8.94 -37.46 -8.77
C SER A 183 10.29 -37.98 -8.28
N ALA A 184 10.72 -37.57 -7.09
CA ALA A 184 11.98 -38.02 -6.50
C ALA A 184 11.90 -39.45 -5.91
N ALA A 185 10.68 -39.97 -5.67
CA ALA A 185 10.45 -41.27 -5.09
C ALA A 185 10.42 -42.41 -6.14
N VAL A 186 10.52 -42.08 -7.41
CA VAL A 186 10.53 -43.04 -8.53
C VAL A 186 11.95 -43.28 -9.00
#